data_b6d7ccdfb4f8951516a7ddde4dd74a0f
#
_entry.id   b6d7ccdfb4f8951516a7ddde4dd74a0f
#
_cell.length_a   1.000
_cell.length_b   1.000
_cell.length_c   1.000
_cell.angle_alpha   90.00
_cell.angle_beta   90.00
_cell.angle_gamma   90.00
#
_symmetry.space_group_name_H-M   'P 1'
#
loop_
_entity.id
_entity.type
_entity.pdbx_description
1 polymer ?
#
loop_
_entity_poly.entity_id
_entity_poly.type
_entity_poly.pdbx_seq_one_letter_code
_entity_poly.pdbx_strand_id
1 'polypeptide(L)'
;SQIDSRWSDKAYSGSTVGIAGCGPTSVAIAVSTLTGSTVTPDQVAEWSESTGHAAYGNGSYHSLIPDALAHYGLTVQRAGTSCAQQLADALSAGKLVVVIMGPGTFTSTGHFMVLRGTTATGKVLIADPISYNRSQKEWDLALILREAKHSAAAGGPFWIVS
;
A
#
# COMPACT_ATOMS: atom_id res chain seq x y z
N SER A 1 3.39 -9.69 -5.22
CA SER A 1 3.96 -8.83 -6.26
C SER A 1 2.93 -8.55 -7.36
N GLN A 2 2.81 -7.29 -7.80
CA GLN A 2 1.93 -6.93 -8.91
C GLN A 2 2.42 -7.48 -10.26
N ILE A 3 3.71 -7.80 -10.36
CA ILE A 3 4.32 -8.33 -11.60
C ILE A 3 4.36 -9.86 -11.64
N ASP A 4 3.67 -10.55 -10.73
CA ASP A 4 3.54 -12.00 -10.79
C ASP A 4 2.73 -12.41 -12.02
N SER A 5 3.25 -13.39 -12.79
CA SER A 5 2.66 -13.81 -14.06
C SER A 5 1.23 -14.34 -13.96
N ARG A 6 0.79 -14.73 -12.76
CA ARG A 6 -0.58 -15.22 -12.54
C ARG A 6 -1.64 -14.12 -12.73
N TRP A 7 -1.27 -12.84 -12.59
CA TRP A 7 -2.20 -11.72 -12.70
C TRP A 7 -1.64 -10.46 -13.37
N SER A 8 -0.34 -10.38 -13.61
CA SER A 8 0.28 -9.14 -14.11
C SER A 8 -0.33 -8.63 -15.42
N ASP A 9 -0.79 -9.52 -16.29
CA ASP A 9 -1.35 -9.16 -17.60
C ASP A 9 -2.86 -8.89 -17.57
N LYS A 10 -3.52 -9.08 -16.41
CA LYS A 10 -4.95 -8.80 -16.28
C LYS A 10 -5.21 -7.31 -16.33
N ALA A 11 -6.31 -6.93 -16.95
CA ALA A 11 -6.69 -5.53 -17.13
C ALA A 11 -6.93 -4.82 -15.79
N TYR A 12 -6.42 -3.60 -15.65
CA TYR A 12 -6.71 -2.72 -14.54
C TYR A 12 -6.46 -1.25 -14.92
N SER A 13 -7.44 -0.39 -14.64
CA SER A 13 -7.33 1.08 -14.76
C SER A 13 -6.89 1.55 -16.16
N GLY A 14 -7.40 0.90 -17.21
CA GLY A 14 -7.02 1.18 -18.59
C GLY A 14 -5.63 0.67 -18.98
N SER A 15 -5.01 -0.14 -18.15
CA SER A 15 -3.71 -0.77 -18.32
C SER A 15 -3.75 -2.21 -17.79
N THR A 16 -2.73 -2.65 -17.06
CA THR A 16 -2.68 -3.98 -16.45
C THR A 16 -2.34 -3.89 -14.96
N VAL A 17 -2.61 -4.97 -14.23
CA VAL A 17 -2.23 -5.10 -12.81
C VAL A 17 -0.72 -4.91 -12.65
N GLY A 18 0.09 -5.44 -13.56
CA GLY A 18 1.54 -5.32 -13.52
C GLY A 18 2.05 -3.88 -13.61
N ILE A 19 1.32 -3.02 -14.31
CA ILE A 19 1.68 -1.60 -14.50
C ILE A 19 0.99 -0.70 -13.48
N ALA A 20 -0.31 -0.88 -13.26
CA ALA A 20 -1.16 0.04 -12.50
C ALA A 20 -1.63 -0.50 -11.15
N GLY A 21 -1.26 -1.73 -10.80
CA GLY A 21 -1.84 -2.48 -9.69
C GLY A 21 -1.16 -2.33 -8.33
N CYS A 22 -0.34 -1.30 -8.07
CA CYS A 22 0.30 -1.15 -6.77
C CYS A 22 -0.72 -0.96 -5.63
N GLY A 23 -1.82 -0.26 -5.87
CA GLY A 23 -2.92 -0.10 -4.90
C GLY A 23 -3.58 -1.43 -4.55
N PRO A 24 -4.17 -2.12 -5.52
CA PRO A 24 -4.76 -3.44 -5.30
C PRO A 24 -3.81 -4.46 -4.68
N THR A 25 -2.54 -4.46 -5.10
CA THR A 25 -1.54 -5.37 -4.54
C THR A 25 -1.22 -5.04 -3.09
N SER A 26 -1.12 -3.76 -2.72
CA SER A 26 -0.91 -3.35 -1.33
C SER A 26 -2.07 -3.77 -0.44
N VAL A 27 -3.31 -3.63 -0.90
CA VAL A 27 -4.50 -4.13 -0.20
C VAL A 27 -4.43 -5.64 -0.04
N ALA A 28 -4.13 -6.38 -1.11
CA ALA A 28 -4.01 -7.84 -1.07
C ALA A 28 -2.96 -8.31 -0.07
N ILE A 29 -1.81 -7.63 0.00
CA ILE A 29 -0.75 -7.92 0.99
C ILE A 29 -1.30 -7.74 2.41
N ALA A 30 -1.92 -6.59 2.69
CA ALA A 30 -2.43 -6.28 4.03
C ALA A 30 -3.53 -7.28 4.46
N VAL A 31 -4.50 -7.53 3.59
CA VAL A 31 -5.61 -8.45 3.89
C VAL A 31 -5.08 -9.87 4.12
N SER A 32 -4.27 -10.39 3.21
CA SER A 32 -3.74 -11.75 3.34
C SER A 32 -2.88 -11.92 4.60
N THR A 33 -2.08 -10.93 4.94
CA THR A 33 -1.22 -10.96 6.13
C THR A 33 -2.03 -10.94 7.42
N LEU A 34 -3.01 -10.05 7.52
CA LEU A 34 -3.73 -9.82 8.77
C LEU A 34 -4.88 -10.80 9.00
N THR A 35 -5.48 -11.34 7.94
CA THR A 35 -6.62 -12.26 8.06
C THR A 35 -6.21 -13.74 7.97
N GLY A 36 -5.04 -14.04 7.42
CA GLY A 36 -4.62 -15.41 7.11
C GLY A 36 -5.32 -16.00 5.87
N SER A 37 -6.26 -15.29 5.27
CA SER A 37 -6.95 -15.72 4.04
C SER A 37 -6.20 -15.20 2.82
N THR A 38 -6.12 -16.00 1.76
CA THR A 38 -5.46 -15.57 0.53
C THR A 38 -6.38 -14.68 -0.29
N VAL A 39 -5.96 -13.43 -0.48
CA VAL A 39 -6.57 -12.46 -1.39
C VAL A 39 -5.50 -12.03 -2.38
N THR A 40 -5.81 -12.13 -3.68
CA THR A 40 -4.83 -11.86 -4.74
C THR A 40 -5.01 -10.44 -5.32
N PRO A 41 -3.93 -9.87 -5.90
CA PRO A 41 -4.00 -8.53 -6.50
C PRO A 41 -5.09 -8.37 -7.55
N ASP A 42 -5.32 -9.38 -8.38
CA ASP A 42 -6.37 -9.33 -9.41
C ASP A 42 -7.79 -9.34 -8.82
N GLN A 43 -8.01 -10.05 -7.71
CA GLN A 43 -9.30 -10.00 -7.01
C GLN A 43 -9.60 -8.60 -6.47
N VAL A 44 -8.61 -7.95 -5.89
CA VAL A 44 -8.77 -6.56 -5.42
C VAL A 44 -8.93 -5.59 -6.59
N ALA A 45 -8.17 -5.80 -7.67
CA ALA A 45 -8.29 -4.98 -8.88
C ALA A 45 -9.70 -5.06 -9.49
N GLU A 46 -10.27 -6.26 -9.56
CA GLU A 46 -11.63 -6.47 -10.05
C GLU A 46 -12.67 -5.76 -9.16
N TRP A 47 -12.54 -5.86 -7.85
CA TRP A 47 -13.39 -5.13 -6.90
C TRP A 47 -13.23 -3.62 -7.07
N SER A 48 -12.00 -3.13 -7.22
CA SER A 48 -11.69 -1.72 -7.45
C SER A 48 -12.37 -1.18 -8.71
N GLU A 49 -12.29 -1.92 -9.82
CA GLU A 49 -12.98 -1.55 -11.08
C GLU A 49 -14.50 -1.50 -10.87
N SER A 50 -15.07 -2.53 -10.25
CA SER A 50 -16.52 -2.66 -10.07
C SER A 50 -17.12 -1.61 -9.14
N THR A 51 -16.31 -1.00 -8.27
CA THR A 51 -16.78 -0.05 -7.26
C THR A 51 -16.31 1.39 -7.51
N GLY A 52 -15.69 1.66 -8.66
CA GLY A 52 -15.29 3.00 -9.06
C GLY A 52 -14.00 3.52 -8.38
N HIS A 53 -13.15 2.63 -7.90
CA HIS A 53 -11.87 3.00 -7.25
C HIS A 53 -10.68 3.00 -8.21
N ALA A 54 -10.85 2.53 -9.44
CA ALA A 54 -9.84 2.63 -10.48
C ALA A 54 -9.87 4.03 -11.11
N ALA A 55 -8.73 4.70 -11.12
CA ALA A 55 -8.54 6.01 -11.78
C ALA A 55 -8.00 5.77 -13.18
N TYR A 56 -8.87 5.66 -14.17
CA TYR A 56 -8.53 5.27 -15.53
C TYR A 56 -7.29 6.00 -16.07
N GLY A 57 -6.25 5.25 -16.41
CA GLY A 57 -4.97 5.77 -16.86
C GLY A 57 -4.00 6.19 -15.73
N ASN A 58 -4.43 6.13 -14.46
CA ASN A 58 -3.68 6.63 -13.30
C ASN A 58 -3.67 5.69 -12.09
N GLY A 59 -3.85 4.39 -12.30
CA GLY A 59 -3.87 3.42 -11.22
C GLY A 59 -5.16 3.50 -10.38
N SER A 60 -5.02 3.74 -9.09
CA SER A 60 -6.15 3.75 -8.15
C SER A 60 -6.34 5.12 -7.51
N TYR A 61 -7.61 5.49 -7.26
CA TYR A 61 -7.91 6.58 -6.33
C TYR A 61 -7.40 6.21 -4.93
N HIS A 62 -7.00 7.21 -4.15
CA HIS A 62 -6.51 6.97 -2.78
C HIS A 62 -7.59 6.35 -1.88
N SER A 63 -8.85 6.60 -2.16
CA SER A 63 -9.99 6.01 -1.46
C SER A 63 -10.07 4.49 -1.56
N LEU A 64 -9.41 3.87 -2.56
CA LEU A 64 -9.31 2.41 -2.63
C LEU A 64 -8.80 1.83 -1.31
N ILE A 65 -7.80 2.46 -0.72
CA ILE A 65 -7.11 1.88 0.45
C ILE A 65 -8.07 1.74 1.64
N PRO A 66 -8.66 2.82 2.19
CA PRO A 66 -9.55 2.65 3.33
C PRO A 66 -10.81 1.85 2.98
N ASP A 67 -11.37 2.03 1.78
CA ASP A 67 -12.63 1.39 1.42
C ASP A 67 -12.45 -0.11 1.17
N ALA A 68 -11.40 -0.53 0.48
CA ALA A 68 -11.13 -1.95 0.25
C ALA A 68 -10.75 -2.67 1.55
N LEU A 69 -9.92 -2.08 2.38
CA LEU A 69 -9.54 -2.69 3.66
C LEU A 69 -10.75 -2.89 4.56
N ALA A 70 -11.65 -1.91 4.62
CA ALA A 70 -12.91 -2.04 5.35
C ALA A 70 -13.83 -3.11 4.74
N HIS A 71 -13.91 -3.19 3.41
CA HIS A 71 -14.66 -4.24 2.70
C HIS A 71 -14.20 -5.65 3.10
N TYR A 72 -12.90 -5.84 3.27
CA TYR A 72 -12.32 -7.11 3.73
C TYR A 72 -12.35 -7.31 5.26
N GLY A 73 -13.02 -6.43 6.00
CA GLY A 73 -13.27 -6.59 7.44
C GLY A 73 -12.16 -6.06 8.34
N LEU A 74 -11.23 -5.29 7.81
CA LEU A 74 -10.13 -4.71 8.59
C LEU A 74 -10.48 -3.31 9.12
N THR A 75 -9.84 -2.93 10.22
CA THR A 75 -9.95 -1.61 10.81
C THR A 75 -8.86 -0.70 10.24
N VAL A 76 -9.23 0.53 9.86
CA VAL A 76 -8.33 1.51 9.25
C VAL A 76 -8.30 2.77 10.09
N GLN A 77 -7.10 3.21 10.47
CA GLN A 77 -6.85 4.48 11.12
C GLN A 77 -6.01 5.37 10.20
N ARG A 78 -6.50 6.54 9.88
CA ARG A 78 -5.82 7.49 9.00
C ARG A 78 -4.75 8.25 9.75
N ALA A 79 -3.61 8.54 9.09
CA ALA A 79 -2.52 9.27 9.69
C ALA A 79 -1.83 10.19 8.67
N GLY A 80 -1.45 11.38 9.12
CA GLY A 80 -0.74 12.37 8.32
C GLY A 80 0.77 12.24 8.41
N THR A 81 1.50 13.27 7.95
CA THR A 81 2.96 13.23 7.82
C THR A 81 3.73 13.56 9.12
N SER A 82 3.03 14.01 10.17
CA SER A 82 3.62 14.29 11.50
C SER A 82 3.39 13.16 12.50
N CYS A 83 3.27 11.92 12.03
CA CYS A 83 2.82 10.79 12.82
C CYS A 83 3.90 9.73 13.08
N ALA A 84 5.19 10.09 13.09
CA ALA A 84 6.30 9.14 13.19
C ALA A 84 6.14 8.16 14.38
N GLN A 85 5.84 8.67 15.57
CA GLN A 85 5.67 7.82 16.76
C GLN A 85 4.45 6.91 16.64
N GLN A 86 3.35 7.44 16.12
CA GLN A 86 2.13 6.66 15.91
C GLN A 86 2.36 5.49 14.95
N LEU A 87 3.10 5.71 13.87
CA LEU A 87 3.45 4.66 12.91
C LEU A 87 4.38 3.62 13.54
N ALA A 88 5.42 4.07 14.26
CA ALA A 88 6.35 3.18 14.96
C ALA A 88 5.63 2.29 15.97
N ASP A 89 4.73 2.86 16.77
CA ASP A 89 3.93 2.14 17.75
C ASP A 89 3.00 1.11 17.10
N ALA A 90 2.35 1.49 15.99
CA ALA A 90 1.48 0.60 15.24
C ALA A 90 2.23 -0.61 14.69
N LEU A 91 3.38 -0.38 14.05
CA LEU A 91 4.21 -1.45 13.50
C LEU A 91 4.76 -2.36 14.61
N SER A 92 5.17 -1.80 15.74
CA SER A 92 5.62 -2.58 16.90
C SER A 92 4.50 -3.43 17.51
N ALA A 93 3.25 -3.00 17.38
CA ALA A 93 2.07 -3.74 17.82
C ALA A 93 1.60 -4.82 16.82
N GLY A 94 2.31 -5.04 15.72
CA GLY A 94 1.96 -6.02 14.69
C GLY A 94 0.93 -5.53 13.67
N LYS A 95 0.59 -4.23 13.69
CA LYS A 95 -0.25 -3.63 12.65
C LYS A 95 0.56 -3.38 11.39
N LEU A 96 -0.12 -3.24 10.26
CA LEU A 96 0.47 -2.81 9.00
C LEU A 96 0.14 -1.35 8.72
N VAL A 97 0.89 -0.75 7.81
CA VAL A 97 0.62 0.61 7.33
C VAL A 97 0.68 0.59 5.81
N VAL A 98 -0.40 0.99 5.16
CA VAL A 98 -0.36 1.27 3.72
C VAL A 98 -0.01 2.75 3.54
N VAL A 99 0.88 3.04 2.61
CA VAL A 99 1.33 4.41 2.33
C VAL A 99 1.27 4.70 0.83
N ILE A 100 0.86 5.93 0.48
CA ILE A 100 1.05 6.47 -0.86
C ILE A 100 2.29 7.36 -0.86
N MET A 101 3.29 6.96 -1.65
CA MET A 101 4.53 7.71 -1.83
C MET A 101 4.39 8.73 -2.95
N GLY A 102 4.99 9.89 -2.78
CA GLY A 102 5.21 10.87 -3.82
C GLY A 102 6.55 10.67 -4.53
N PRO A 103 6.92 11.57 -5.48
CA PRO A 103 8.19 11.47 -6.20
C PRO A 103 9.40 11.43 -5.27
N GLY A 104 10.31 10.51 -5.54
CA GLY A 104 11.52 10.31 -4.73
C GLY A 104 12.16 8.95 -4.98
N THR A 105 12.64 8.34 -3.92
CA THR A 105 13.36 7.05 -3.96
C THR A 105 12.54 5.89 -4.52
N PHE A 106 11.23 5.88 -4.25
CA PHE A 106 10.36 4.73 -4.55
C PHE A 106 9.60 4.87 -5.87
N THR A 107 9.41 6.07 -6.36
CA THR A 107 8.63 6.35 -7.56
C THR A 107 8.98 7.72 -8.12
N SER A 108 8.74 7.92 -9.41
CA SER A 108 8.82 9.24 -10.05
C SER A 108 7.50 10.01 -10.03
N THR A 109 6.39 9.33 -9.74
CA THR A 109 5.03 9.91 -9.78
C THR A 109 4.25 9.65 -8.50
N GLY A 110 3.85 8.42 -8.27
CA GLY A 110 3.12 7.97 -7.10
C GLY A 110 3.16 6.45 -7.01
N HIS A 111 3.18 5.92 -5.79
CA HIS A 111 3.29 4.48 -5.58
C HIS A 111 2.75 4.07 -4.22
N PHE A 112 1.83 3.12 -4.21
CA PHE A 112 1.38 2.49 -2.98
C PHE A 112 2.33 1.38 -2.56
N MET A 113 2.64 1.31 -1.27
CA MET A 113 3.38 0.21 -0.69
C MET A 113 2.94 -0.03 0.76
N VAL A 114 3.44 -1.10 1.38
CA VAL A 114 3.08 -1.50 2.74
C VAL A 114 4.30 -1.42 3.64
N LEU A 115 4.16 -0.77 4.81
CA LEU A 115 5.11 -0.89 5.91
C LEU A 115 4.67 -2.11 6.73
N ARG A 116 5.57 -3.08 6.92
CA ARG A 116 5.22 -4.39 7.49
C ARG A 116 5.88 -4.70 8.83
N GLY A 117 6.74 -3.83 9.31
CA GLY A 117 7.40 -4.04 10.61
C GLY A 117 8.52 -3.06 10.87
N THR A 118 9.10 -3.18 12.05
CA THR A 118 10.28 -2.44 12.49
C THR A 118 11.41 -3.40 12.83
N THR A 119 12.65 -2.89 12.78
CA THR A 119 13.86 -3.63 13.16
C THR A 119 14.32 -3.24 14.56
N ALA A 120 15.25 -4.03 15.14
CA ALA A 120 15.85 -3.73 16.44
C ALA A 120 16.58 -2.37 16.47
N THR A 121 17.01 -1.86 15.31
CA THR A 121 17.68 -0.55 15.17
C THR A 121 16.73 0.60 14.88
N GLY A 122 15.41 0.37 14.92
CA GLY A 122 14.39 1.40 14.69
C GLY A 122 14.14 1.72 13.21
N LYS A 123 14.65 0.92 12.30
CA LYS A 123 14.32 1.03 10.87
C LYS A 123 13.04 0.31 10.55
N VAL A 124 12.48 0.56 9.36
CA VAL A 124 11.24 -0.07 8.89
C VAL A 124 11.51 -1.06 7.78
N LEU A 125 10.70 -2.10 7.77
CA LEU A 125 10.63 -3.09 6.71
C LEU A 125 9.40 -2.80 5.85
N ILE A 126 9.55 -2.95 4.53
CA ILE A 126 8.46 -2.71 3.59
C ILE A 126 8.11 -3.97 2.80
N ALA A 127 6.90 -3.99 2.27
CA ALA A 127 6.49 -4.85 1.18
C ALA A 127 6.11 -3.94 0.01
N ASP A 128 7.05 -3.82 -0.93
CA ASP A 128 6.86 -3.04 -2.14
C ASP A 128 6.22 -3.93 -3.22
N PRO A 129 5.03 -3.57 -3.72
CA PRO A 129 4.33 -4.41 -4.70
C PRO A 129 5.12 -4.74 -5.97
N ILE A 130 6.03 -3.86 -6.38
CA ILE A 130 6.78 -4.02 -7.64
C ILE A 130 8.25 -4.39 -7.43
N SER A 131 8.81 -4.19 -6.24
CA SER A 131 10.24 -4.37 -6.02
C SER A 131 10.55 -5.33 -4.89
N TYR A 132 10.94 -6.54 -5.25
CA TYR A 132 11.48 -7.52 -4.30
C TYR A 132 12.74 -6.98 -3.60
N ASN A 133 13.65 -6.36 -4.37
CA ASN A 133 14.90 -5.83 -3.81
C ASN A 133 14.66 -4.78 -2.72
N ARG A 134 13.75 -3.84 -2.94
CA ARG A 134 13.38 -2.84 -1.93
C ARG A 134 12.73 -3.50 -0.70
N SER A 135 11.99 -4.58 -0.88
CA SER A 135 11.36 -5.33 0.20
C SER A 135 12.34 -6.14 1.05
N GLN A 136 13.58 -6.30 0.61
CA GLN A 136 14.65 -6.99 1.35
C GLN A 136 15.53 -6.02 2.16
N LYS A 137 15.34 -4.72 2.01
CA LYS A 137 16.14 -3.69 2.68
C LYS A 137 15.43 -3.12 3.89
N GLU A 138 16.21 -2.56 4.80
CA GLU A 138 15.73 -1.72 5.89
C GLU A 138 15.74 -0.25 5.46
N TRP A 139 14.74 0.51 5.90
CA TRP A 139 14.54 1.91 5.49
C TRP A 139 14.38 2.82 6.71
N ASP A 140 14.85 4.07 6.59
CA ASP A 140 14.59 5.08 7.59
C ASP A 140 13.12 5.54 7.51
N LEU A 141 12.42 5.53 8.63
CA LEU A 141 11.05 6.04 8.70
C LEU A 141 10.99 7.52 8.31
N ALA A 142 12.02 8.30 8.67
CA ALA A 142 12.11 9.72 8.30
C ALA A 142 12.12 9.93 6.78
N LEU A 143 12.79 9.07 6.01
CA LEU A 143 12.78 9.11 4.56
C LEU A 143 11.35 8.88 4.02
N ILE A 144 10.68 7.87 4.53
CA ILE A 144 9.32 7.51 4.11
C ILE A 144 8.35 8.67 4.42
N LEU A 145 8.44 9.25 5.62
CA LEU A 145 7.61 10.40 6.00
C LEU A 145 7.87 11.60 5.08
N ARG A 146 9.12 11.88 4.74
CA ARG A 146 9.48 12.99 3.87
C ARG A 146 8.99 12.80 2.43
N GLU A 147 9.09 11.58 1.90
CA GLU A 147 8.72 11.26 0.51
C GLU A 147 7.27 10.79 0.36
N ALA A 148 6.53 10.60 1.44
CA ALA A 148 5.09 10.33 1.36
C ALA A 148 4.36 11.47 0.64
N LYS A 149 3.28 11.15 -0.06
CA LYS A 149 2.50 12.14 -0.82
C LYS A 149 1.71 13.03 0.13
N HIS A 150 2.24 14.21 0.44
CA HIS A 150 1.66 15.14 1.42
C HIS A 150 0.27 15.65 1.00
N SER A 151 -0.03 15.67 -0.29
CA SER A 151 -1.34 16.07 -0.85
C SER A 151 -2.31 14.89 -1.01
N ALA A 152 -2.08 13.77 -0.32
CA ALA A 152 -2.92 12.60 -0.45
C ALA A 152 -4.36 12.84 -0.01
N ALA A 153 -5.30 12.25 -0.75
CA ALA A 153 -6.71 12.26 -0.42
C ALA A 153 -7.08 11.10 0.53
N ALA A 154 -8.37 11.00 0.86
CA ALA A 154 -8.95 9.90 1.65
C ALA A 154 -8.30 9.69 3.02
N GLY A 155 -7.78 10.76 3.60
CA GLY A 155 -7.16 10.73 4.92
C GLY A 155 -5.73 10.17 4.94
N GLY A 156 -5.12 9.96 3.75
CA GLY A 156 -3.70 9.57 3.65
C GLY A 156 -2.74 10.70 4.06
N PRO A 157 -1.45 10.47 3.84
CA PRO A 157 -0.82 9.42 3.03
C PRO A 157 -0.64 8.07 3.71
N PHE A 158 -0.93 7.95 5.01
CA PHE A 158 -0.77 6.72 5.77
C PHE A 158 -2.12 6.20 6.24
N TRP A 159 -2.32 4.88 6.14
CA TRP A 159 -3.48 4.17 6.68
C TRP A 159 -2.97 3.01 7.53
N ILE A 160 -3.18 3.11 8.85
CA ILE A 160 -2.82 2.06 9.80
C ILE A 160 -3.90 1.00 9.77
N VAL A 161 -3.52 -0.25 9.62
CA VAL A 161 -4.42 -1.39 9.36
C VAL A 161 -4.27 -2.45 10.43
N SER A 162 -5.39 -2.88 10.97
CA SER A 162 -5.45 -3.98 11.93
C SER A 162 -6.70 -4.84 11.78
#